data_a65477c55aa7e0edd4fecc468c9cb0d7
#
_entry.id   a65477c55aa7e0edd4fecc468c9cb0d7
#
_cell.length_a   1.000
_cell.length_b   1.000
_cell.length_c   1.000
_cell.angle_alpha   90.00
_cell.angle_beta   90.00
_cell.angle_gamma   90.00
#
_symmetry.space_group_name_H-M   'P 1'
#
loop_
_entity.id
_entity.type
_entity.pdbx_description
1 polymer ?
#
loop_
_entity_poly.entity_id
_entity_poly.type
_entity_poly.pdbx_seq_one_letter_code
_entity_poly.pdbx_strand_id
1 'polypeptide(L)'
;NKYLASAGLGSRRACDTMVQQGEVVINGQTCLNPGYRVQPEDFIKVNGRRIEPLEIQSIVLHKPAGLVCTRSDENNRATIYELLPPRLHHLAHVGRLDLDSEGLLILSNDGELTQALTHPSHKIEKLYQVTTENAFENSILTQLEKGVFTEVGKARAVSVKRISSRRLEMVLNTGLKRQIRYMIQAVGHRVKRLVRVKIGELTLEL
;
A
#
# COMPACT_ATOMS: atom_id res chain seq x y z
N ASN A 1 -9.36 -14.04 13.22
CA ASN A 1 -9.46 -13.32 11.94
C ASN A 1 -8.19 -13.39 11.08
N LYS A 2 -6.94 -13.23 11.64
CA LYS A 2 -5.67 -13.25 10.86
C LYS A 2 -5.53 -14.58 10.09
N TYR A 3 -5.79 -15.70 10.73
CA TYR A 3 -5.73 -17.05 10.14
C TYR A 3 -6.70 -17.22 8.97
N LEU A 4 -7.95 -16.79 9.11
CA LEU A 4 -8.95 -16.88 8.03
C LEU A 4 -8.58 -15.99 6.84
N ALA A 5 -8.05 -14.79 7.11
CA ALA A 5 -7.58 -13.89 6.06
C ALA A 5 -6.36 -14.48 5.33
N SER A 6 -5.42 -15.15 6.03
CA SER A 6 -4.29 -15.83 5.38
C SER A 6 -4.72 -17.05 4.56
N ALA A 7 -5.87 -17.64 4.87
CA ALA A 7 -6.51 -18.68 4.07
C ALA A 7 -7.31 -18.16 2.85
N GLY A 8 -7.30 -16.84 2.62
CA GLY A 8 -7.94 -16.23 1.46
C GLY A 8 -9.45 -16.02 1.57
N LEU A 9 -10.06 -16.20 2.75
CA LEU A 9 -11.51 -16.10 2.96
C LEU A 9 -12.04 -14.66 2.92
N GLY A 10 -11.15 -13.65 2.91
CA GLY A 10 -11.55 -12.26 2.82
C GLY A 10 -10.61 -11.31 3.55
N SER A 11 -11.04 -10.05 3.69
CA SER A 11 -10.34 -9.09 4.54
C SER A 11 -10.45 -9.49 6.01
N ARG A 12 -9.53 -9.01 6.88
CA ARG A 12 -9.62 -9.26 8.33
C ARG A 12 -10.98 -8.84 8.92
N ARG A 13 -11.55 -7.72 8.45
CA ARG A 13 -12.89 -7.26 8.88
C ARG A 13 -14.00 -8.20 8.41
N ALA A 14 -13.94 -8.71 7.18
CA ALA A 14 -14.90 -9.71 6.71
C ALA A 14 -14.78 -11.01 7.53
N CYS A 15 -13.55 -11.43 7.85
CA CYS A 15 -13.31 -12.57 8.71
C CYS A 15 -13.80 -12.35 10.16
N ASP A 16 -13.72 -11.11 10.69
CA ASP A 16 -14.32 -10.77 11.99
C ASP A 16 -15.84 -11.00 11.96
N THR A 17 -16.50 -10.56 10.89
CA THR A 17 -17.95 -10.78 10.69
C THR A 17 -18.30 -12.26 10.62
N MET A 18 -17.56 -13.07 9.85
CA MET A 18 -17.74 -14.52 9.76
C MET A 18 -17.64 -15.20 11.15
N VAL A 19 -16.67 -14.80 11.97
CA VAL A 19 -16.53 -15.33 13.34
C VAL A 19 -17.72 -14.93 14.19
N GLN A 20 -18.15 -13.67 14.16
CA GLN A 20 -19.29 -13.16 14.94
C GLN A 20 -20.62 -13.80 14.51
N GLN A 21 -20.75 -14.18 13.24
CA GLN A 21 -21.93 -14.89 12.71
C GLN A 21 -21.94 -16.40 13.03
N GLY A 22 -20.88 -16.91 13.69
CA GLY A 22 -20.80 -18.32 14.09
C GLY A 22 -20.44 -19.28 12.94
N GLU A 23 -19.95 -18.79 11.81
CA GLU A 23 -19.57 -19.63 10.66
C GLU A 23 -18.28 -20.42 10.90
N VAL A 24 -17.53 -20.08 11.96
CA VAL A 24 -16.20 -20.63 12.26
C VAL A 24 -16.31 -21.64 13.40
N VAL A 25 -15.78 -22.84 13.16
CA VAL A 25 -15.71 -23.92 14.15
C VAL A 25 -14.23 -24.24 14.41
N ILE A 26 -13.82 -24.28 15.66
CA ILE A 26 -12.49 -24.64 16.10
C ILE A 26 -12.59 -25.86 17.03
N ASN A 27 -11.91 -26.95 16.68
CA ASN A 27 -11.92 -28.21 17.47
C ASN A 27 -13.34 -28.72 17.77
N GLY A 28 -14.27 -28.56 16.84
CA GLY A 28 -15.66 -28.97 16.96
C GLY A 28 -16.59 -27.98 17.69
N GLN A 29 -16.09 -26.86 18.19
CA GLN A 29 -16.86 -25.83 18.89
C GLN A 29 -16.97 -24.55 18.05
N THR A 30 -18.15 -23.92 18.03
CA THR A 30 -18.35 -22.64 17.36
C THR A 30 -17.57 -21.54 18.06
N CYS A 31 -16.76 -20.82 17.29
CA CYS A 31 -15.96 -19.71 17.78
C CYS A 31 -16.66 -18.38 17.44
N LEU A 32 -17.00 -17.60 18.49
CA LEU A 32 -17.61 -16.26 18.34
C LEU A 32 -16.61 -15.12 18.67
N ASN A 33 -15.37 -15.47 19.05
CA ASN A 33 -14.35 -14.48 19.40
C ASN A 33 -13.37 -14.22 18.23
N PRO A 34 -13.47 -13.08 17.52
CA PRO A 34 -12.55 -12.73 16.43
C PRO A 34 -11.08 -12.59 16.87
N GLY A 35 -10.85 -12.33 18.17
CA GLY A 35 -9.53 -12.23 18.79
C GLY A 35 -8.90 -13.57 19.19
N TYR A 36 -9.57 -14.69 18.95
CA TYR A 36 -9.01 -16.03 19.27
C TYR A 36 -7.64 -16.20 18.59
N ARG A 37 -6.66 -16.66 19.37
CA ARG A 37 -5.30 -16.96 18.90
C ARG A 37 -5.21 -18.43 18.54
N VAL A 38 -5.23 -18.70 17.25
CA VAL A 38 -5.10 -20.05 16.70
C VAL A 38 -3.78 -20.67 17.11
N GLN A 39 -3.83 -21.91 17.63
CA GLN A 39 -2.67 -22.72 17.98
C GLN A 39 -2.32 -23.65 16.79
N PRO A 40 -1.08 -24.15 16.72
CA PRO A 40 -0.64 -25.04 15.64
C PRO A 40 -1.49 -26.30 15.47
N GLU A 41 -2.01 -26.83 16.58
CA GLU A 41 -2.82 -28.05 16.66
C GLU A 41 -4.32 -27.82 16.42
N ASP A 42 -4.77 -26.55 16.28
CA ASP A 42 -6.17 -26.25 16.11
C ASP A 42 -6.69 -26.71 14.73
N PHE A 43 -7.83 -27.40 14.76
CA PHE A 43 -8.55 -27.82 13.58
C PHE A 43 -9.69 -26.85 13.27
N ILE A 44 -9.53 -26.07 12.21
CA ILE A 44 -10.45 -24.99 11.87
C ILE A 44 -11.30 -25.34 10.67
N LYS A 45 -12.62 -25.13 10.81
CA LYS A 45 -13.58 -25.24 9.72
C LYS A 45 -14.36 -23.93 9.54
N VAL A 46 -14.69 -23.62 8.29
CA VAL A 46 -15.64 -22.58 7.92
C VAL A 46 -16.67 -23.21 6.98
N ASN A 47 -17.96 -23.07 7.31
CA ASN A 47 -19.06 -23.69 6.56
C ASN A 47 -18.82 -25.19 6.29
N GLY A 48 -18.34 -25.93 7.31
CA GLY A 48 -18.06 -27.36 7.26
C GLY A 48 -16.77 -27.78 6.54
N ARG A 49 -16.04 -26.86 5.88
CA ARG A 49 -14.79 -27.15 5.16
C ARG A 49 -13.58 -26.82 6.04
N ARG A 50 -12.60 -27.71 6.04
CA ARG A 50 -11.31 -27.46 6.69
C ARG A 50 -10.59 -26.30 5.99
N ILE A 51 -10.02 -25.40 6.78
CA ILE A 51 -9.35 -24.20 6.31
C ILE A 51 -7.87 -24.26 6.76
N GLU A 52 -6.98 -23.99 5.81
CA GLU A 52 -5.54 -23.85 6.04
C GLU A 52 -5.05 -22.56 5.38
N PRO A 53 -4.01 -21.91 5.94
CA PRO A 53 -3.39 -20.76 5.31
C PRO A 53 -2.88 -21.08 3.90
N LEU A 54 -3.02 -20.15 2.98
CA LEU A 54 -2.40 -20.24 1.66
C LEU A 54 -0.88 -20.05 1.78
N GLU A 55 -0.13 -20.63 0.85
CA GLU A 55 1.29 -20.34 0.73
C GLU A 55 1.54 -18.83 0.63
N ILE A 56 2.61 -18.37 1.27
CA ILE A 56 3.02 -16.97 1.21
C ILE A 56 3.44 -16.65 -0.23
N GLN A 57 2.77 -15.66 -0.80
CA GLN A 57 3.04 -15.16 -2.14
C GLN A 57 3.11 -13.64 -2.14
N SER A 58 4.11 -13.10 -2.86
CA SER A 58 4.24 -11.67 -3.10
C SER A 58 4.50 -11.42 -4.59
N ILE A 59 3.92 -10.36 -5.11
CA ILE A 59 4.17 -9.91 -6.48
C ILE A 59 4.46 -8.42 -6.51
N VAL A 60 5.15 -8.00 -7.54
CA VAL A 60 5.39 -6.59 -7.86
C VAL A 60 4.50 -6.21 -9.04
N LEU A 61 3.81 -5.09 -8.91
CA LEU A 61 2.98 -4.50 -9.94
C LEU A 61 3.52 -3.11 -10.28
N HIS A 62 3.75 -2.84 -11.55
CA HIS A 62 3.88 -1.46 -12.04
C HIS A 62 2.47 -0.89 -12.21
N LYS A 63 1.96 -0.22 -11.19
CA LYS A 63 0.63 0.39 -11.22
C LYS A 63 0.61 1.55 -12.23
N PRO A 64 -0.26 1.57 -13.24
CA PRO A 64 -0.49 2.74 -14.07
C PRO A 64 -1.32 3.79 -13.32
N ALA A 65 -1.36 5.03 -13.81
CA ALA A 65 -2.32 6.03 -13.38
C ALA A 65 -3.75 5.59 -13.73
N GLY A 66 -4.75 6.14 -13.04
CA GLY A 66 -6.17 5.88 -13.31
C GLY A 66 -6.78 4.72 -12.54
N LEU A 67 -6.02 3.97 -11.75
CA LEU A 67 -6.53 2.86 -10.94
C LEU A 67 -6.42 3.15 -9.45
N VAL A 68 -7.43 2.75 -8.68
CA VAL A 68 -7.42 2.87 -7.22
C VAL A 68 -6.86 1.62 -6.54
N CYS A 69 -6.14 1.80 -5.43
CA CYS A 69 -5.61 0.70 -4.61
C CYS A 69 -6.68 0.25 -3.59
N THR A 70 -7.70 -0.43 -4.08
CA THR A 70 -8.76 -1.04 -3.25
C THR A 70 -9.32 -2.28 -3.95
N ARG A 71 -9.89 -3.21 -3.18
CA ARG A 71 -10.64 -4.37 -3.73
C ARG A 71 -12.05 -4.00 -4.18
N SER A 72 -12.65 -3.01 -3.54
CA SER A 72 -13.97 -2.49 -3.86
C SER A 72 -13.92 -0.99 -3.78
N ASP A 73 -14.55 -0.31 -4.72
CA ASP A 73 -14.65 1.14 -4.77
C ASP A 73 -16.12 1.56 -4.83
N GLU A 74 -16.54 2.37 -3.87
CA GLU A 74 -17.93 2.85 -3.76
C GLU A 74 -18.35 3.74 -4.93
N ASN A 75 -17.37 4.33 -5.65
CA ASN A 75 -17.60 5.19 -6.81
C ASN A 75 -17.43 4.44 -8.14
N ASN A 76 -17.35 3.11 -8.13
CA ASN A 76 -17.18 2.26 -9.32
C ASN A 76 -15.97 2.64 -10.20
N ARG A 77 -14.89 3.17 -9.61
CA ARG A 77 -13.66 3.44 -10.33
C ARG A 77 -12.88 2.14 -10.55
N ALA A 78 -12.18 2.05 -11.66
CA ALA A 78 -11.31 0.92 -11.96
C ALA A 78 -10.26 0.72 -10.87
N THR A 79 -10.03 -0.53 -10.50
CA THR A 79 -9.12 -0.93 -9.42
C THR A 79 -7.88 -1.64 -9.93
N ILE A 80 -6.82 -1.70 -9.11
CA ILE A 80 -5.62 -2.46 -9.44
C ILE A 80 -5.89 -3.96 -9.65
N TYR A 81 -6.99 -4.49 -9.12
CA TYR A 81 -7.33 -5.91 -9.24
C TYR A 81 -7.80 -6.29 -10.63
N GLU A 82 -8.27 -5.32 -11.44
CA GLU A 82 -8.61 -5.54 -12.86
C GLU A 82 -7.39 -5.88 -13.72
N LEU A 83 -6.18 -5.55 -13.26
CA LEU A 83 -4.92 -5.92 -13.92
C LEU A 83 -4.44 -7.34 -13.55
N LEU A 84 -5.04 -7.95 -12.53
CA LEU A 84 -4.58 -9.21 -11.98
C LEU A 84 -5.44 -10.39 -12.45
N PRO A 85 -4.84 -11.53 -12.74
CA PRO A 85 -5.62 -12.75 -12.95
C PRO A 85 -6.36 -13.14 -11.66
N PRO A 86 -7.57 -13.75 -11.73
CA PRO A 86 -8.40 -14.06 -10.56
C PRO A 86 -7.68 -14.83 -9.45
N ARG A 87 -6.73 -15.71 -9.81
CA ARG A 87 -5.93 -16.49 -8.84
C ARG A 87 -5.09 -15.62 -7.90
N LEU A 88 -4.81 -14.35 -8.24
CA LEU A 88 -4.03 -13.42 -7.44
C LEU A 88 -4.90 -12.42 -6.66
N HIS A 89 -6.23 -12.49 -6.78
CA HIS A 89 -7.13 -11.56 -6.09
C HIS A 89 -7.14 -11.75 -4.57
N HIS A 90 -6.58 -12.86 -4.05
CA HIS A 90 -6.39 -13.06 -2.61
C HIS A 90 -5.28 -12.18 -2.02
N LEU A 91 -4.32 -11.71 -2.86
CA LEU A 91 -3.24 -10.84 -2.40
C LEU A 91 -3.77 -9.45 -2.03
N ALA A 92 -3.23 -8.87 -0.96
CA ALA A 92 -3.54 -7.51 -0.54
C ALA A 92 -2.44 -6.54 -1.01
N HIS A 93 -2.81 -5.31 -1.37
CA HIS A 93 -1.81 -4.30 -1.67
C HIS A 93 -1.05 -3.86 -0.41
N VAL A 94 0.27 -3.79 -0.49
CA VAL A 94 1.18 -3.35 0.57
C VAL A 94 1.39 -1.84 0.45
N GLY A 95 0.68 -1.08 1.26
CA GLY A 95 0.56 0.37 1.10
C GLY A 95 -0.29 0.75 -0.10
N ARG A 96 -0.23 2.02 -0.50
CA ARG A 96 -1.05 2.54 -1.59
C ARG A 96 -0.26 3.52 -2.44
N LEU A 97 -0.73 3.70 -3.67
CA LEU A 97 -0.48 4.84 -4.54
C LEU A 97 -1.81 5.53 -4.82
N ASP A 98 -1.80 6.85 -4.97
CA ASP A 98 -3.00 7.60 -5.34
C ASP A 98 -3.45 7.24 -6.76
N LEU A 99 -4.69 7.59 -7.10
CA LEU A 99 -5.30 7.33 -8.40
C LEU A 99 -4.41 7.78 -9.57
N ASP A 100 -3.88 8.98 -9.46
CA ASP A 100 -3.06 9.68 -10.45
C ASP A 100 -1.54 9.44 -10.29
N SER A 101 -1.14 8.47 -9.46
CA SER A 101 0.26 8.09 -9.23
C SER A 101 0.54 6.72 -9.83
N GLU A 102 1.77 6.53 -10.28
CA GLU A 102 2.25 5.34 -10.99
C GLU A 102 3.39 4.65 -10.22
N GLY A 103 3.75 3.46 -10.68
CA GLY A 103 5.00 2.79 -10.33
C GLY A 103 4.86 1.63 -9.39
N LEU A 104 5.92 1.38 -8.63
CA LEU A 104 6.12 0.19 -7.82
C LEU A 104 5.04 0.04 -6.75
N LEU A 105 4.26 -1.02 -6.83
CA LEU A 105 3.30 -1.46 -5.84
C LEU A 105 3.52 -2.95 -5.55
N ILE A 106 3.62 -3.31 -4.28
CA ILE A 106 3.73 -4.70 -3.86
C ILE A 106 2.33 -5.20 -3.48
N LEU A 107 1.98 -6.43 -3.88
CA LEU A 107 0.83 -7.15 -3.37
C LEU A 107 1.31 -8.43 -2.69
N SER A 108 0.75 -8.76 -1.53
CA SER A 108 1.15 -9.93 -0.75
C SER A 108 0.01 -10.44 0.13
N ASN A 109 0.05 -11.73 0.47
CA ASN A 109 -0.73 -12.31 1.56
C ASN A 109 0.08 -12.42 2.86
N ASP A 110 1.36 -11.99 2.85
CA ASP A 110 2.19 -11.88 4.04
C ASP A 110 1.87 -10.61 4.83
N GLY A 111 1.22 -10.80 5.98
CA GLY A 111 0.88 -9.69 6.88
C GLY A 111 2.09 -9.10 7.63
N GLU A 112 3.16 -9.87 7.82
CA GLU A 112 4.38 -9.40 8.49
C GLU A 112 5.20 -8.51 7.55
N LEU A 113 5.36 -8.94 6.28
CA LEU A 113 5.93 -8.10 5.24
C LEU A 113 5.14 -6.79 5.08
N THR A 114 3.81 -6.89 5.05
CA THR A 114 2.94 -5.70 4.94
C THR A 114 3.19 -4.73 6.09
N GLN A 115 3.26 -5.23 7.32
CA GLN A 115 3.53 -4.41 8.49
C GLN A 115 4.95 -3.80 8.44
N ALA A 116 5.96 -4.61 8.10
CA ALA A 116 7.34 -4.16 7.99
C ALA A 116 7.50 -3.00 7.01
N LEU A 117 6.84 -3.06 5.85
CA LEU A 117 6.98 -2.06 4.79
C LEU A 117 6.08 -0.82 4.98
N THR A 118 4.97 -0.93 5.74
CA THR A 118 3.97 0.13 5.82
C THR A 118 3.89 0.83 7.16
N HIS A 119 4.37 0.21 8.25
CA HIS A 119 4.27 0.82 9.56
C HIS A 119 5.16 2.06 9.67
N PRO A 120 4.63 3.22 10.13
CA PRO A 120 5.36 4.49 10.14
C PRO A 120 6.65 4.48 10.96
N SER A 121 6.74 3.63 12.01
CA SER A 121 7.95 3.53 12.85
C SER A 121 9.17 2.96 12.12
N HIS A 122 8.96 2.16 11.09
CA HIS A 122 10.06 1.52 10.35
C HIS A 122 10.74 2.49 9.37
N LYS A 123 10.11 3.62 9.05
CA LYS A 123 10.66 4.69 8.21
C LYS A 123 11.24 4.19 6.87
N ILE A 124 10.64 3.16 6.28
CA ILE A 124 11.08 2.60 5.01
C ILE A 124 11.06 3.67 3.93
N GLU A 125 12.22 3.90 3.34
CA GLU A 125 12.40 4.90 2.30
C GLU A 125 11.73 4.48 0.99
N LYS A 126 11.17 5.47 0.32
CA LYS A 126 10.51 5.31 -0.98
C LYS A 126 11.04 6.40 -1.90
N LEU A 127 11.58 6.01 -3.05
CA LEU A 127 12.06 6.92 -4.07
C LEU A 127 10.98 7.17 -5.11
N TYR A 128 10.75 8.45 -5.39
CA TYR A 128 9.80 8.90 -6.39
C TYR A 128 10.49 9.74 -7.46
N GLN A 129 10.13 9.49 -8.71
CA GLN A 129 10.41 10.40 -9.82
C GLN A 129 9.22 11.33 -9.99
N VAL A 130 9.47 12.61 -9.89
CA VAL A 130 8.48 13.69 -9.97
C VAL A 130 8.75 14.50 -11.21
N THR A 131 7.76 14.62 -12.09
CA THR A 131 7.78 15.54 -13.23
C THR A 131 6.81 16.68 -12.92
N THR A 132 7.30 17.91 -13.00
CA THR A 132 6.51 19.14 -12.82
C THR A 132 5.95 19.65 -14.17
N GLU A 133 4.88 20.42 -14.12
CA GLU A 133 4.30 21.04 -15.33
C GLU A 133 5.28 22.05 -15.95
N ASN A 134 5.92 22.88 -15.13
CA ASN A 134 6.85 23.89 -15.54
C ASN A 134 8.27 23.61 -15.00
N ALA A 135 9.27 24.25 -15.59
CA ALA A 135 10.64 24.23 -15.06
C ALA A 135 10.69 24.85 -13.66
N PHE A 136 11.62 24.39 -12.83
CA PHE A 136 11.82 24.86 -11.46
C PHE A 136 13.28 25.27 -11.20
N GLU A 137 13.45 26.14 -10.24
CA GLU A 137 14.74 26.60 -9.77
C GLU A 137 15.33 25.65 -8.71
N ASN A 138 16.67 25.61 -8.60
CA ASN A 138 17.33 24.74 -7.60
C ASN A 138 16.97 25.08 -6.15
N SER A 139 16.54 26.29 -5.88
CA SER A 139 16.12 26.75 -4.55
C SER A 139 15.00 25.90 -3.94
N ILE A 140 14.11 25.32 -4.77
CA ILE A 140 13.01 24.47 -4.26
C ILE A 140 13.52 23.17 -3.66
N LEU A 141 14.65 22.62 -4.12
CA LEU A 141 15.22 21.36 -3.61
C LEU A 141 15.51 21.50 -2.12
N THR A 142 16.24 22.56 -1.75
CA THR A 142 16.57 22.86 -0.36
C THR A 142 15.32 23.13 0.49
N GLN A 143 14.29 23.79 -0.08
CA GLN A 143 13.04 24.03 0.64
C GLN A 143 12.31 22.72 0.97
N LEU A 144 12.23 21.77 0.00
CA LEU A 144 11.60 20.48 0.16
C LEU A 144 12.32 19.59 1.21
N GLU A 145 13.65 19.69 1.31
CA GLU A 145 14.43 18.97 2.33
C GLU A 145 14.34 19.61 3.72
N LYS A 146 14.35 20.94 3.82
CA LYS A 146 14.14 21.66 5.10
C LYS A 146 12.71 21.48 5.61
N GLY A 147 11.80 21.24 4.71
CA GLY A 147 10.38 21.03 4.98
C GLY A 147 9.51 22.25 4.69
N VAL A 148 8.34 21.97 4.17
CA VAL A 148 7.34 22.94 3.76
C VAL A 148 6.03 22.71 4.53
N PHE A 149 5.27 23.77 4.77
CA PHE A 149 3.92 23.68 5.32
C PHE A 149 2.95 23.35 4.20
N THR A 150 2.15 22.34 4.41
CA THR A 150 1.15 21.85 3.48
C THR A 150 -0.22 21.76 4.14
N GLU A 151 -1.27 21.50 3.38
CA GLU A 151 -2.63 21.30 3.91
C GLU A 151 -2.73 20.12 4.90
N VAL A 152 -1.79 19.17 4.82
CA VAL A 152 -1.72 17.98 5.71
C VAL A 152 -0.67 18.14 6.82
N GLY A 153 -0.17 19.37 7.04
CA GLY A 153 0.84 19.68 8.04
C GLY A 153 2.24 19.88 7.44
N LYS A 154 3.23 20.02 8.31
CA LYS A 154 4.64 20.17 7.89
C LYS A 154 5.16 18.86 7.33
N ALA A 155 5.65 18.90 6.09
CA ALA A 155 6.22 17.74 5.38
C ALA A 155 7.62 18.05 4.84
N ARG A 156 8.51 17.07 4.88
CA ARG A 156 9.87 17.18 4.35
C ARG A 156 10.27 15.94 3.58
N ALA A 157 11.14 16.09 2.62
CA ALA A 157 11.83 14.97 1.98
C ALA A 157 13.09 14.59 2.78
N VAL A 158 13.51 13.32 2.67
CA VAL A 158 14.81 12.85 3.18
C VAL A 158 15.93 13.42 2.29
N SER A 159 15.71 13.37 0.97
CA SER A 159 16.59 13.97 -0.02
C SER A 159 15.82 14.33 -1.29
N VAL A 160 16.34 15.32 -2.02
CA VAL A 160 15.80 15.75 -3.31
C VAL A 160 16.92 15.97 -4.29
N LYS A 161 16.86 15.35 -5.46
CA LYS A 161 17.88 15.46 -6.51
C LYS A 161 17.25 15.95 -7.81
N ARG A 162 17.83 16.96 -8.42
CA ARG A 162 17.43 17.42 -9.76
C ARG A 162 17.92 16.44 -10.83
N ILE A 163 17.05 16.07 -11.74
CA ILE A 163 17.35 15.22 -12.91
C ILE A 163 17.34 16.07 -14.19
N SER A 164 16.39 16.99 -14.31
CA SER A 164 16.32 17.93 -15.45
C SER A 164 15.61 19.21 -15.02
N SER A 165 15.34 20.11 -15.97
CA SER A 165 14.61 21.36 -15.70
C SER A 165 13.18 21.14 -15.14
N ARG A 166 12.56 19.98 -15.41
CA ARG A 166 11.21 19.64 -14.97
C ARG A 166 11.13 18.33 -14.20
N ARG A 167 12.25 17.64 -13.96
CA ARG A 167 12.26 16.35 -13.26
C ARG A 167 13.19 16.37 -12.06
N LEU A 168 12.69 15.82 -10.95
CA LEU A 168 13.48 15.58 -9.75
C LEU A 168 13.18 14.18 -9.20
N GLU A 169 14.11 13.65 -8.44
CA GLU A 169 13.92 12.50 -7.56
C GLU A 169 13.73 12.99 -6.14
N MET A 170 12.82 12.34 -5.42
CA MET A 170 12.50 12.68 -4.04
C MET A 170 12.40 11.40 -3.21
N VAL A 171 13.15 11.34 -2.12
CA VAL A 171 13.09 10.25 -1.14
C VAL A 171 12.20 10.67 0.03
N LEU A 172 11.22 9.85 0.36
CA LEU A 172 10.37 9.99 1.54
C LEU A 172 10.44 8.74 2.42
N ASN A 173 10.41 8.91 3.73
CA ASN A 173 10.23 7.85 4.72
C ASN A 173 8.88 7.94 5.47
N THR A 174 7.99 8.77 4.98
CA THR A 174 6.61 8.95 5.45
C THR A 174 5.62 8.65 4.32
N GLY A 175 4.33 8.54 4.63
CA GLY A 175 3.31 8.21 3.64
C GLY A 175 2.01 8.97 3.87
N LEU A 176 2.06 10.29 4.03
CA LEU A 176 0.86 11.11 4.13
C LEU A 176 0.11 11.14 2.79
N LYS A 177 -1.22 11.26 2.86
CA LYS A 177 -2.06 11.33 1.67
C LYS A 177 -1.62 12.48 0.77
N ARG A 178 -1.30 12.17 -0.51
CA ARG A 178 -0.88 13.14 -1.54
C ARG A 178 0.32 14.03 -1.16
N GLN A 179 1.17 13.56 -0.24
CA GLN A 179 2.25 14.34 0.38
C GLN A 179 3.13 15.07 -0.66
N ILE A 180 3.64 14.37 -1.66
CA ILE A 180 4.54 14.96 -2.68
C ILE A 180 3.81 16.06 -3.46
N ARG A 181 2.54 15.85 -3.81
CA ARG A 181 1.77 16.85 -4.57
C ARG A 181 1.57 18.13 -3.77
N TYR A 182 1.25 18.01 -2.49
CA TYR A 182 1.14 19.17 -1.59
C TYR A 182 2.49 19.85 -1.35
N MET A 183 3.58 19.09 -1.21
CA MET A 183 4.92 19.66 -1.06
C MET A 183 5.34 20.45 -2.30
N ILE A 184 5.12 19.91 -3.50
CA ILE A 184 5.43 20.59 -4.77
C ILE A 184 4.54 21.83 -4.97
N GLN A 185 3.28 21.75 -4.57
CA GLN A 185 2.36 22.90 -4.60
C GLN A 185 2.79 24.00 -3.63
N ALA A 186 3.27 23.66 -2.44
CA ALA A 186 3.75 24.62 -1.45
C ALA A 186 4.99 25.42 -1.91
N VAL A 187 5.75 24.89 -2.88
CA VAL A 187 6.86 25.61 -3.51
C VAL A 187 6.50 26.23 -4.88
N GLY A 188 5.19 26.38 -5.16
CA GLY A 188 4.68 27.11 -6.33
C GLY A 188 4.61 26.30 -7.63
N HIS A 189 4.71 24.97 -7.56
CA HIS A 189 4.67 24.11 -8.75
C HIS A 189 3.52 23.09 -8.71
N ARG A 190 3.27 22.43 -9.86
CA ARG A 190 2.29 21.34 -9.97
C ARG A 190 2.97 20.07 -10.49
N VAL A 191 2.56 18.92 -9.94
CA VAL A 191 3.02 17.62 -10.38
C VAL A 191 2.24 17.19 -11.62
N LYS A 192 2.95 17.03 -12.75
CA LYS A 192 2.42 16.46 -13.99
C LYS A 192 2.40 14.92 -13.93
N ARG A 193 3.51 14.30 -13.46
CA ARG A 193 3.63 12.85 -13.35
C ARG A 193 4.37 12.48 -12.07
N LEU A 194 3.93 11.40 -11.41
CA LEU A 194 4.52 10.90 -10.16
C LEU A 194 4.65 9.39 -10.26
N VAL A 195 5.90 8.91 -10.21
CA VAL A 195 6.22 7.48 -10.30
C VAL A 195 7.02 7.05 -9.09
N ARG A 196 6.53 6.08 -8.32
CA ARG A 196 7.34 5.44 -7.29
C ARG A 196 8.23 4.36 -7.91
N VAL A 197 9.54 4.55 -7.83
CA VAL A 197 10.52 3.66 -8.47
C VAL A 197 11.25 2.75 -7.49
N LYS A 198 11.22 3.05 -6.17
CA LYS A 198 11.90 2.23 -5.16
C LYS A 198 11.13 2.19 -3.85
N ILE A 199 11.14 1.04 -3.16
CA ILE A 199 10.67 0.82 -1.78
C ILE A 199 11.75 0.02 -1.06
N GLY A 200 12.42 0.60 -0.04
CA GLY A 200 13.58 -0.03 0.59
C GLY A 200 14.63 -0.38 -0.46
N GLU A 201 15.00 -1.65 -0.56
CA GLU A 201 15.96 -2.12 -1.58
C GLU A 201 15.31 -2.55 -2.91
N LEU A 202 13.98 -2.71 -2.94
CA LEU A 202 13.28 -3.14 -4.15
C LEU A 202 13.14 -1.97 -5.13
N THR A 203 13.70 -2.12 -6.32
CA THR A 203 13.67 -1.13 -7.41
C THR A 203 12.83 -1.62 -8.58
N LEU A 204 12.07 -0.71 -9.18
CA LEU A 204 11.36 -0.92 -10.42
C LEU A 204 12.28 -0.53 -11.58
N GLU A 205 12.62 -1.47 -12.43
CA GLU A 205 13.27 -1.19 -13.71
C GLU A 205 12.23 -0.59 -14.67
N LEU A 206 12.54 0.60 -15.23
CA LEU A 206 11.66 1.37 -16.13
C LEU A 206 12.17 1.30 -17.57
#